data_c4ee4e39e82cde6797a7dc2e20642b5d
#
_entry.id   c4ee4e39e82cde6797a7dc2e20642b5d
#
_cell.length_a   1.000
_cell.length_b   1.000
_cell.length_c   1.000
_cell.angle_alpha   90.00
_cell.angle_beta   90.00
_cell.angle_gamma   90.00
#
_symmetry.space_group_name_H-M   'P 1'
#
loop_
_entity.id
_entity.type
_entity.pdbx_description
1 polymer ?
#
loop_
_entity_poly.entity_id
_entity_poly.type
_entity_poly.pdbx_seq_one_letter_code
_entity_poly.pdbx_strand_id
1 'polypeptide(L)'
;LYQAILKGEEHVEKIDYLSTLAGYIHWKLTGQRVVGIGEASGMFPIDSATGDYDAEMMQKFDALVADKGFPWKLREILPKVLRAGKMAGTLTKEGARLLDRSGCLQPGVPLCPPEGDAGTGMTATKSVKKRTGNVSAGTSVFAMIVLEKPLSAMHREIDMVTTPAGDPVAMVHCNNCTSDLNAWVGLFAEFAECFNIKADKNTLFSTLYQKAMEGDKDCGGMIACNYYSGEPVTGLEEGRPMFLRRPDSHLGLANFMRSHLYASLATLKIGLDILLKEEDVKIDSITGHGGLFKTKGVGQSILAAAMNAPISVMETAGEGGAWGMALLAAYMLSKKDGQSLGDYLDSRVFAERKSETMEPDLADVAGFETYTKQYQACLAAEKAAVQAF
;
A
#
# COMPACT_ATOMS: atom_id res chain seq x y z
N LEU A 1 5.12 -19.79 2.91
CA LEU A 1 5.50 -21.08 3.48
C LEU A 1 4.42 -22.16 3.22
N TYR A 2 3.16 -21.94 3.63
CA TYR A 2 2.11 -22.96 3.51
C TYR A 2 1.86 -23.40 2.06
N GLN A 3 1.92 -22.49 1.10
CA GLN A 3 1.83 -22.83 -0.32
C GLN A 3 2.96 -23.76 -0.79
N ALA A 4 4.19 -23.55 -0.33
CA ALA A 4 5.32 -24.43 -0.63
C ALA A 4 5.11 -25.83 -0.03
N ILE A 5 4.55 -25.89 1.19
CA ILE A 5 4.17 -27.16 1.85
C ILE A 5 3.11 -27.91 1.02
N LEU A 6 2.06 -27.21 0.60
CA LEU A 6 0.97 -27.81 -0.21
C LEU A 6 1.46 -28.31 -1.57
N LYS A 7 2.44 -27.62 -2.18
CA LYS A 7 3.07 -28.04 -3.44
C LYS A 7 4.12 -29.14 -3.27
N GLY A 8 4.46 -29.53 -2.03
CA GLY A 8 5.48 -30.55 -1.75
C GLY A 8 6.89 -30.13 -2.18
N GLU A 9 7.23 -28.84 -2.06
CA GLU A 9 8.55 -28.36 -2.47
C GLU A 9 9.65 -28.91 -1.55
N GLU A 10 10.69 -29.56 -2.12
CA GLU A 10 11.73 -30.31 -1.41
C GLU A 10 12.54 -29.49 -0.42
N HIS A 11 12.65 -28.17 -0.61
CA HIS A 11 13.41 -27.30 0.29
C HIS A 11 12.75 -27.09 1.64
N VAL A 12 11.44 -27.35 1.77
CA VAL A 12 10.66 -27.08 2.98
C VAL A 12 11.19 -27.81 4.21
N GLU A 13 11.59 -29.07 4.07
CA GLU A 13 12.19 -29.86 5.16
C GLU A 13 13.51 -29.28 5.65
N LYS A 14 14.23 -28.54 4.81
CA LYS A 14 15.57 -28.04 5.06
C LYS A 14 15.61 -26.58 5.52
N ILE A 15 14.43 -25.97 5.79
CA ILE A 15 14.38 -24.58 6.23
C ILE A 15 15.02 -24.47 7.63
N ASP A 16 16.08 -23.66 7.72
CA ASP A 16 16.72 -23.25 8.98
C ASP A 16 16.29 -21.83 9.39
N TYR A 17 15.93 -21.01 8.40
CA TYR A 17 15.56 -19.62 8.64
C TYR A 17 14.68 -19.09 7.51
N LEU A 18 13.53 -18.55 7.88
CA LEU A 18 12.59 -17.87 6.98
C LEU A 18 12.64 -16.36 7.28
N SER A 19 12.92 -15.54 6.29
CA SER A 19 12.99 -14.09 6.44
C SER A 19 12.56 -13.38 5.17
N THR A 20 12.31 -12.09 5.29
CA THR A 20 12.13 -11.17 4.16
C THR A 20 13.48 -10.78 3.56
N LEU A 21 13.47 -10.14 2.39
CA LEU A 21 14.68 -9.59 1.79
C LEU A 21 15.35 -8.55 2.71
N ALA A 22 14.55 -7.68 3.33
CA ALA A 22 15.05 -6.68 4.28
C ALA A 22 15.74 -7.35 5.48
N GLY A 23 15.13 -8.37 6.08
CA GLY A 23 15.71 -9.14 7.16
C GLY A 23 16.97 -9.90 6.75
N TYR A 24 17.01 -10.45 5.54
CA TYR A 24 18.20 -11.11 4.99
C TYR A 24 19.39 -10.16 4.83
N ILE A 25 19.16 -8.99 4.23
CA ILE A 25 20.19 -7.96 4.07
C ILE A 25 20.70 -7.51 5.45
N HIS A 26 19.78 -7.24 6.38
CA HIS A 26 20.14 -6.88 7.76
C HIS A 26 21.01 -7.95 8.43
N TRP A 27 20.64 -9.23 8.30
CA TRP A 27 21.44 -10.34 8.82
C TRP A 27 22.86 -10.38 8.22
N LYS A 28 22.98 -10.15 6.90
CA LYS A 28 24.31 -10.08 6.24
C LYS A 28 25.16 -8.92 6.75
N LEU A 29 24.54 -7.81 7.12
CA LEU A 29 25.24 -6.61 7.61
C LEU A 29 25.62 -6.71 9.09
N THR A 30 24.79 -7.37 9.91
CA THR A 30 24.90 -7.34 11.38
C THR A 30 25.17 -8.69 12.03
N GLY A 31 24.93 -9.80 11.33
CA GLY A 31 24.89 -11.15 11.90
C GLY A 31 23.62 -11.43 12.72
N GLN A 32 22.68 -10.48 12.85
CA GLN A 32 21.46 -10.64 13.64
C GLN A 32 20.28 -11.06 12.79
N ARG A 33 19.57 -12.13 13.20
CA ARG A 33 18.35 -12.65 12.56
C ARG A 33 17.12 -11.95 13.16
N VAL A 34 16.89 -10.70 12.77
CA VAL A 34 15.81 -9.86 13.29
C VAL A 34 15.09 -9.15 12.15
N VAL A 35 13.82 -8.77 12.39
CA VAL A 35 13.01 -7.91 11.50
C VAL A 35 12.26 -6.89 12.33
N GLY A 36 11.85 -5.80 11.70
CA GLY A 36 10.91 -4.86 12.30
C GLY A 36 9.51 -5.45 12.42
N ILE A 37 8.72 -4.94 13.35
CA ILE A 37 7.39 -5.48 13.64
C ILE A 37 6.43 -5.28 12.45
N GLY A 38 6.56 -4.17 11.70
CA GLY A 38 5.79 -3.92 10.49
C GLY A 38 6.07 -4.98 9.43
N GLU A 39 7.34 -5.27 9.18
CA GLU A 39 7.78 -6.32 8.25
C GLU A 39 7.37 -7.72 8.73
N ALA A 40 7.50 -8.01 10.03
CA ALA A 40 7.09 -9.27 10.63
C ALA A 40 5.60 -9.55 10.45
N SER A 41 4.75 -8.51 10.52
CA SER A 41 3.29 -8.63 10.36
C SER A 41 2.88 -9.10 8.96
N GLY A 42 3.69 -8.84 7.93
CA GLY A 42 3.52 -9.40 6.59
C GLY A 42 3.98 -10.86 6.46
N MET A 43 4.75 -11.38 7.43
CA MET A 43 5.20 -12.77 7.44
C MET A 43 4.23 -13.69 8.19
N PHE A 44 3.72 -13.23 9.32
CA PHE A 44 2.80 -13.98 10.18
C PHE A 44 2.06 -13.02 11.14
N PRO A 45 0.82 -13.36 11.58
CA PRO A 45 0.05 -12.51 12.48
C PRO A 45 0.82 -12.08 13.74
N ILE A 46 0.69 -10.80 14.10
CA ILE A 46 1.29 -10.19 15.29
C ILE A 46 0.23 -9.99 16.36
N ASP A 47 0.56 -10.37 17.59
CA ASP A 47 -0.15 -9.92 18.78
C ASP A 47 0.35 -8.53 19.18
N SER A 48 -0.50 -7.51 18.99
CA SER A 48 -0.15 -6.11 19.29
C SER A 48 0.15 -5.85 20.78
N ALA A 49 -0.37 -6.69 21.69
CA ALA A 49 -0.13 -6.54 23.12
C ALA A 49 1.31 -6.95 23.49
N THR A 50 1.76 -8.09 22.98
CA THR A 50 3.13 -8.59 23.22
C THR A 50 4.14 -7.93 22.27
N GLY A 51 3.74 -7.61 21.04
CA GLY A 51 4.60 -7.12 19.97
C GLY A 51 5.50 -8.20 19.40
N ASP A 52 5.05 -9.44 19.42
CA ASP A 52 5.67 -10.61 18.78
C ASP A 52 4.59 -11.36 17.99
N TYR A 53 4.96 -12.42 17.31
CA TYR A 53 4.04 -13.29 16.59
C TYR A 53 2.97 -13.85 17.52
N ASP A 54 1.74 -13.95 17.03
CA ASP A 54 0.59 -14.49 17.78
C ASP A 54 0.83 -15.97 18.10
N ALA A 55 0.94 -16.28 19.40
CA ALA A 55 1.30 -17.61 19.89
C ALA A 55 0.21 -18.65 19.59
N GLU A 56 -1.08 -18.26 19.64
CA GLU A 56 -2.19 -19.16 19.33
C GLU A 56 -2.19 -19.51 17.84
N MET A 57 -1.99 -18.53 16.97
CA MET A 57 -1.91 -18.75 15.54
C MET A 57 -0.69 -19.60 15.15
N MET A 58 0.46 -19.41 15.80
CA MET A 58 1.61 -20.27 15.59
C MET A 58 1.34 -21.73 15.98
N GLN A 59 0.67 -21.95 17.13
CA GLN A 59 0.27 -23.31 17.55
C GLN A 59 -0.72 -23.96 16.55
N LYS A 60 -1.69 -23.18 16.05
CA LYS A 60 -2.62 -23.65 15.01
C LYS A 60 -1.88 -24.04 13.72
N PHE A 61 -0.90 -23.24 13.30
CA PHE A 61 -0.10 -23.55 12.13
C PHE A 61 0.73 -24.83 12.34
N ASP A 62 1.42 -24.95 13.47
CA ASP A 62 2.22 -26.16 13.78
C ASP A 62 1.32 -27.41 13.85
N ALA A 63 0.12 -27.31 14.39
CA ALA A 63 -0.87 -28.39 14.39
C ALA A 63 -1.34 -28.75 12.99
N LEU A 64 -1.59 -27.75 12.13
CA LEU A 64 -2.02 -27.92 10.75
C LEU A 64 -1.04 -28.73 9.90
N VAL A 65 0.26 -28.59 10.17
CA VAL A 65 1.32 -29.25 9.40
C VAL A 65 1.96 -30.43 10.14
N ALA A 66 1.41 -30.85 11.28
CA ALA A 66 2.00 -31.87 12.13
C ALA A 66 2.18 -33.23 11.44
N ASP A 67 1.26 -33.60 10.52
CA ASP A 67 1.30 -34.82 9.72
C ASP A 67 2.47 -34.87 8.74
N LYS A 68 3.11 -33.75 8.44
CA LYS A 68 4.25 -33.65 7.52
C LYS A 68 5.58 -34.04 8.19
N GLY A 69 5.65 -34.01 9.53
CA GLY A 69 6.82 -34.43 10.28
C GLY A 69 8.06 -33.54 10.10
N PHE A 70 7.90 -32.25 9.84
CA PHE A 70 9.04 -31.34 9.66
C PHE A 70 9.92 -31.26 10.91
N PRO A 71 11.27 -31.15 10.75
CA PRO A 71 12.20 -31.10 11.87
C PRO A 71 12.17 -29.76 12.63
N TRP A 72 11.43 -28.78 12.17
CA TRP A 72 11.33 -27.42 12.72
C TRP A 72 9.91 -27.12 13.19
N LYS A 73 9.80 -26.15 14.10
CA LYS A 73 8.55 -25.47 14.46
C LYS A 73 8.58 -24.04 13.88
N LEU A 74 7.40 -23.48 13.62
CA LEU A 74 7.30 -22.16 12.97
C LEU A 74 8.11 -21.10 13.72
N ARG A 75 8.03 -21.05 15.06
CA ARG A 75 8.75 -20.07 15.87
C ARG A 75 10.27 -20.18 15.76
N GLU A 76 10.80 -21.37 15.51
CA GLU A 76 12.24 -21.62 15.43
C GLU A 76 12.86 -21.07 14.15
N ILE A 77 12.09 -21.07 13.06
CA ILE A 77 12.55 -20.58 11.74
C ILE A 77 12.25 -19.11 11.49
N LEU A 78 11.34 -18.49 12.25
CA LEU A 78 11.01 -17.08 12.11
C LEU A 78 12.03 -16.16 12.80
N PRO A 79 12.29 -14.94 12.27
CA PRO A 79 13.17 -13.95 12.89
C PRO A 79 12.61 -13.43 14.22
N LYS A 80 13.49 -12.84 15.04
CA LYS A 80 13.08 -12.08 16.21
C LYS A 80 12.44 -10.76 15.76
N VAL A 81 11.31 -10.41 16.37
CA VAL A 81 10.58 -9.17 16.10
C VAL A 81 11.11 -8.02 16.96
N LEU A 82 11.30 -6.86 16.37
CA LEU A 82 11.71 -5.64 17.08
C LEU A 82 10.84 -4.45 16.66
N ARG A 83 10.41 -3.64 17.64
CA ARG A 83 9.68 -2.38 17.37
C ARG A 83 10.66 -1.27 16.98
N ALA A 84 10.20 -0.30 16.20
CA ALA A 84 10.94 0.92 15.89
C ALA A 84 11.51 1.59 17.15
N GLY A 85 12.68 2.19 17.03
CA GLY A 85 13.41 2.81 18.14
C GLY A 85 14.20 1.83 19.02
N LYS A 86 14.22 0.53 18.70
CA LYS A 86 15.14 -0.46 19.28
C LYS A 86 16.38 -0.59 18.41
N MET A 87 17.51 -0.89 19.02
CA MET A 87 18.74 -1.23 18.27
C MET A 87 18.67 -2.71 17.83
N ALA A 88 18.91 -2.95 16.54
CA ALA A 88 18.84 -4.26 15.93
C ALA A 88 20.22 -4.92 15.68
N GLY A 89 21.27 -4.31 16.17
CA GLY A 89 22.66 -4.74 16.03
C GLY A 89 23.55 -3.62 15.53
N THR A 90 24.80 -3.97 15.25
CA THR A 90 25.81 -3.04 14.71
C THR A 90 26.42 -3.63 13.44
N LEU A 91 26.85 -2.76 12.55
CA LEU A 91 27.54 -3.13 11.32
C LEU A 91 28.82 -3.93 11.64
N THR A 92 28.94 -5.14 11.10
CA THR A 92 30.13 -5.98 11.23
C THR A 92 31.23 -5.54 10.26
N LYS A 93 32.45 -6.08 10.43
CA LYS A 93 33.55 -5.87 9.47
C LYS A 93 33.18 -6.40 8.07
N GLU A 94 32.54 -7.55 8.04
CA GLU A 94 32.07 -8.20 6.81
C GLU A 94 30.97 -7.38 6.15
N GLY A 95 30.00 -6.89 6.95
CA GLY A 95 28.93 -6.01 6.48
C GLY A 95 29.47 -4.69 5.94
N ALA A 96 30.42 -4.05 6.62
CA ALA A 96 31.06 -2.83 6.15
C ALA A 96 31.76 -3.05 4.80
N ARG A 97 32.51 -4.15 4.66
CA ARG A 97 33.22 -4.51 3.42
C ARG A 97 32.25 -4.86 2.27
N LEU A 98 31.09 -5.42 2.58
CA LEU A 98 30.06 -5.71 1.59
C LEU A 98 29.50 -4.43 0.97
N LEU A 99 29.28 -3.40 1.78
CA LEU A 99 28.74 -2.11 1.34
C LEU A 99 29.80 -1.20 0.72
N ASP A 100 31.01 -1.21 1.28
CA ASP A 100 32.10 -0.32 0.88
C ASP A 100 33.42 -1.06 0.81
N ARG A 101 33.86 -1.34 -0.43
CA ARG A 101 35.17 -1.99 -0.70
C ARG A 101 36.36 -1.06 -0.49
N SER A 102 36.12 0.28 -0.44
CA SER A 102 37.20 1.25 -0.21
C SER A 102 37.72 1.25 1.24
N GLY A 103 36.91 0.72 2.17
CA GLY A 103 37.23 0.69 3.60
C GLY A 103 36.99 2.00 4.34
N CYS A 104 36.33 2.98 3.71
CA CYS A 104 35.93 4.21 4.38
C CYS A 104 34.82 3.98 5.41
N LEU A 105 33.88 3.06 5.11
CA LEU A 105 32.82 2.68 6.03
C LEU A 105 33.38 1.75 7.11
N GLN A 106 33.31 2.22 8.37
CA GLN A 106 33.82 1.48 9.51
C GLN A 106 32.74 0.61 10.17
N PRO A 107 33.10 -0.55 10.77
CA PRO A 107 32.18 -1.35 11.56
C PRO A 107 31.75 -0.61 12.83
N GLY A 108 30.69 -1.11 13.49
CA GLY A 108 30.18 -0.57 14.75
C GLY A 108 29.06 0.44 14.60
N VAL A 109 28.70 0.85 13.37
CA VAL A 109 27.53 1.70 13.13
C VAL A 109 26.27 0.98 13.62
N PRO A 110 25.43 1.58 14.50
CA PRO A 110 24.19 0.97 14.97
C PRO A 110 23.15 0.91 13.85
N LEU A 111 22.43 -0.20 13.76
CA LEU A 111 21.32 -0.40 12.81
C LEU A 111 19.99 -0.48 13.55
N CYS A 112 18.97 0.19 13.01
CA CYS A 112 17.59 0.03 13.43
C CYS A 112 16.98 -1.25 12.85
N PRO A 113 15.82 -1.72 13.37
CA PRO A 113 15.11 -2.86 12.80
C PRO A 113 14.80 -2.64 11.32
N PRO A 114 15.07 -3.63 10.45
CA PRO A 114 14.74 -3.51 9.04
C PRO A 114 13.23 -3.55 8.83
N GLU A 115 12.70 -2.70 7.98
CA GLU A 115 11.29 -2.60 7.63
C GLU A 115 11.11 -2.65 6.12
N GLY A 116 9.94 -3.13 5.67
CA GLY A 116 9.52 -3.11 4.28
C GLY A 116 9.01 -1.73 3.83
N ASP A 117 8.63 -1.66 2.56
CA ASP A 117 8.13 -0.44 1.91
C ASP A 117 6.83 0.09 2.53
N ALA A 118 5.96 -0.78 3.02
CA ALA A 118 4.72 -0.41 3.71
C ALA A 118 5.01 0.39 4.99
N GLY A 119 5.79 -0.15 5.92
CA GLY A 119 6.14 0.50 7.19
C GLY A 119 6.98 1.76 7.00
N THR A 120 7.95 1.73 6.07
CA THR A 120 8.75 2.92 5.73
C THR A 120 7.91 3.98 5.02
N GLY A 121 6.97 3.59 4.16
CA GLY A 121 6.02 4.49 3.53
C GLY A 121 5.12 5.20 4.53
N MET A 122 4.56 4.47 5.51
CA MET A 122 3.79 5.07 6.61
C MET A 122 4.62 6.09 7.42
N THR A 123 5.89 5.77 7.67
CA THR A 123 6.82 6.67 8.37
C THR A 123 7.09 7.93 7.55
N ALA A 124 7.39 7.79 6.26
CA ALA A 124 7.67 8.88 5.34
C ALA A 124 6.48 9.81 5.11
N THR A 125 5.26 9.30 5.25
CA THR A 125 4.01 10.04 5.08
C THR A 125 3.37 10.49 6.40
N LYS A 126 4.06 10.30 7.54
CA LYS A 126 3.53 10.65 8.88
C LYS A 126 2.24 9.91 9.25
N SER A 127 1.98 8.76 8.66
CA SER A 127 0.73 8.00 8.79
C SER A 127 0.88 6.85 9.78
N VAL A 128 1.43 7.11 10.99
CA VAL A 128 1.73 6.09 12.02
C VAL A 128 0.90 6.24 13.28
N LYS A 129 0.05 7.29 13.38
CA LYS A 129 -0.86 7.50 14.50
C LYS A 129 -2.22 6.89 14.22
N LYS A 130 -2.95 6.53 15.30
CA LYS A 130 -4.34 6.05 15.18
C LYS A 130 -5.20 7.05 14.42
N ARG A 131 -6.11 6.55 13.61
CA ARG A 131 -7.03 7.31 12.74
C ARG A 131 -6.35 8.07 11.62
N THR A 132 -5.06 7.79 11.36
CA THR A 132 -4.38 8.27 10.15
C THR A 132 -4.10 7.13 9.21
N GLY A 133 -3.84 7.45 7.96
CA GLY A 133 -3.47 6.46 6.97
C GLY A 133 -2.71 7.05 5.79
N ASN A 134 -2.26 6.18 4.93
CA ASN A 134 -1.70 6.57 3.63
C ASN A 134 -2.28 5.74 2.50
N VAL A 135 -2.29 6.32 1.32
CA VAL A 135 -2.65 5.64 0.07
C VAL A 135 -1.49 5.77 -0.91
N SER A 136 -0.98 4.64 -1.35
CA SER A 136 0.01 4.55 -2.42
C SER A 136 -0.69 4.15 -3.71
N ALA A 137 -0.66 5.00 -4.74
CA ALA A 137 -1.32 4.74 -6.01
C ALA A 137 -0.33 4.82 -7.19
N GLY A 138 -0.03 3.64 -7.72
CA GLY A 138 0.84 3.41 -8.87
C GLY A 138 0.23 2.40 -9.83
N THR A 139 0.96 1.38 -10.24
CA THR A 139 0.44 0.23 -11.01
C THR A 139 -0.64 -0.50 -10.22
N SER A 140 -0.39 -0.75 -8.95
CA SER A 140 -1.36 -1.17 -7.92
C SER A 140 -1.71 0.00 -7.01
N VAL A 141 -2.71 -0.19 -6.15
CA VAL A 141 -3.06 0.77 -5.10
C VAL A 141 -3.28 0.05 -3.79
N PHE A 142 -2.78 0.64 -2.71
CA PHE A 142 -3.13 0.17 -1.37
C PHE A 142 -3.39 1.34 -0.42
N ALA A 143 -4.27 1.12 0.53
CA ALA A 143 -4.53 2.01 1.65
C ALA A 143 -4.16 1.31 2.95
N MET A 144 -3.47 2.01 3.82
CA MET A 144 -3.09 1.54 5.16
C MET A 144 -3.69 2.47 6.20
N ILE A 145 -4.57 1.96 7.04
CA ILE A 145 -5.30 2.74 8.05
C ILE A 145 -4.92 2.24 9.45
N VAL A 146 -4.37 3.12 10.27
CA VAL A 146 -4.01 2.79 11.66
C VAL A 146 -5.26 2.76 12.53
N LEU A 147 -5.57 1.58 13.07
CA LEU A 147 -6.80 1.32 13.80
C LEU A 147 -6.71 1.79 15.27
N GLU A 148 -7.84 2.24 15.82
CA GLU A 148 -7.99 2.52 17.24
C GLU A 148 -8.30 1.26 18.06
N LYS A 149 -9.03 0.32 17.45
CA LYS A 149 -9.50 -0.94 18.03
C LYS A 149 -9.36 -2.07 17.01
N PRO A 150 -9.29 -3.33 17.44
CA PRO A 150 -9.36 -4.47 16.53
C PRO A 150 -10.64 -4.45 15.69
N LEU A 151 -10.63 -5.04 14.51
CA LEU A 151 -11.82 -5.28 13.71
C LEU A 151 -12.75 -6.25 14.44
N SER A 152 -14.06 -6.12 14.22
CA SER A 152 -15.07 -6.97 14.86
C SER A 152 -15.18 -8.35 14.21
N ALA A 153 -14.78 -8.45 12.94
CA ALA A 153 -14.83 -9.67 12.15
C ALA A 153 -13.55 -9.84 11.28
N MET A 154 -13.37 -11.03 10.76
CA MET A 154 -12.34 -11.32 9.76
C MET A 154 -12.91 -11.04 8.36
N HIS A 155 -12.24 -10.16 7.62
CA HIS A 155 -12.54 -9.85 6.23
C HIS A 155 -11.41 -10.34 5.34
N ARG A 156 -11.74 -11.09 4.28
CA ARG A 156 -10.73 -11.63 3.36
C ARG A 156 -10.10 -10.57 2.46
N GLU A 157 -10.79 -9.45 2.32
CA GLU A 157 -10.40 -8.28 1.55
C GLU A 157 -9.44 -7.36 2.29
N ILE A 158 -9.23 -7.61 3.59
CA ILE A 158 -8.44 -6.76 4.49
C ILE A 158 -7.26 -7.56 5.03
N ASP A 159 -6.06 -7.09 4.76
CA ASP A 159 -4.84 -7.62 5.36
C ASP A 159 -4.56 -6.88 6.67
N MET A 160 -4.32 -7.64 7.74
CA MET A 160 -3.95 -7.08 9.04
C MET A 160 -2.44 -7.05 9.19
N VAL A 161 -1.89 -5.84 9.24
CA VAL A 161 -0.46 -5.59 9.45
C VAL A 161 -0.26 -4.63 10.63
N THR A 162 0.97 -4.15 10.84
CA THR A 162 1.26 -3.17 11.91
C THR A 162 2.07 -2.00 11.40
N THR A 163 2.00 -0.88 12.12
CA THR A 163 2.99 0.20 11.99
C THR A 163 4.37 -0.29 12.48
N PRO A 164 5.48 0.38 12.14
CA PRO A 164 6.80 0.08 12.72
C PRO A 164 6.85 0.22 14.25
N ALA A 165 5.89 0.88 14.87
CA ALA A 165 5.73 0.98 16.32
C ALA A 165 4.90 -0.16 16.92
N GLY A 166 4.17 -0.93 16.09
CA GLY A 166 3.36 -2.09 16.50
C GLY A 166 1.87 -1.79 16.69
N ASP A 167 1.38 -0.62 16.27
CA ASP A 167 -0.06 -0.34 16.25
C ASP A 167 -0.72 -1.10 15.09
N PRO A 168 -1.94 -1.65 15.28
CA PRO A 168 -2.63 -2.43 14.25
C PRO A 168 -3.03 -1.55 13.06
N VAL A 169 -2.87 -2.09 11.87
CA VAL A 169 -3.18 -1.43 10.60
C VAL A 169 -4.05 -2.36 9.77
N ALA A 170 -5.15 -1.83 9.26
CA ALA A 170 -5.93 -2.48 8.21
C ALA A 170 -5.40 -2.02 6.84
N MET A 171 -5.00 -2.96 6.00
CA MET A 171 -4.54 -2.71 4.65
C MET A 171 -5.55 -3.24 3.64
N VAL A 172 -6.00 -2.37 2.74
CA VAL A 172 -6.73 -2.74 1.53
C VAL A 172 -5.74 -2.68 0.37
N HIS A 173 -5.46 -3.80 -0.26
CA HIS A 173 -4.55 -3.88 -1.40
C HIS A 173 -5.30 -4.30 -2.66
N CYS A 174 -5.13 -3.52 -3.74
CA CYS A 174 -5.72 -3.79 -5.05
C CYS A 174 -4.60 -3.89 -6.10
N ASN A 175 -4.64 -4.95 -6.88
CA ASN A 175 -3.63 -5.22 -7.91
C ASN A 175 -3.71 -4.25 -9.09
N ASN A 176 -4.89 -3.68 -9.34
CA ASN A 176 -5.17 -2.89 -10.53
C ASN A 176 -5.46 -1.43 -10.16
N CYS A 177 -4.64 -0.50 -10.69
CA CYS A 177 -4.84 0.93 -10.49
C CYS A 177 -4.63 1.71 -11.79
N THR A 178 -3.41 2.20 -12.09
CA THR A 178 -3.18 3.12 -13.21
C THR A 178 -2.73 2.47 -14.52
N SER A 179 -2.61 1.14 -14.60
CA SER A 179 -2.09 0.46 -15.79
C SER A 179 -2.95 0.71 -17.04
N ASP A 180 -4.27 0.57 -16.90
CA ASP A 180 -5.21 0.83 -17.99
C ASP A 180 -5.24 2.32 -18.38
N LEU A 181 -5.25 3.19 -17.39
CA LEU A 181 -5.16 4.65 -17.60
C LEU A 181 -3.89 5.03 -18.37
N ASN A 182 -2.74 4.40 -18.06
CA ASN A 182 -1.49 4.62 -18.80
C ASN A 182 -1.58 4.15 -20.25
N ALA A 183 -2.25 3.03 -20.52
CA ALA A 183 -2.47 2.52 -21.87
C ALA A 183 -3.29 3.51 -22.73
N TRP A 184 -4.38 4.05 -22.16
CA TRP A 184 -5.20 5.05 -22.83
C TRP A 184 -4.44 6.36 -23.09
N VAL A 185 -3.64 6.84 -22.13
CA VAL A 185 -2.80 8.01 -22.35
C VAL A 185 -1.76 7.74 -23.46
N GLY A 186 -1.23 6.50 -23.55
CA GLY A 186 -0.38 6.07 -24.66
C GLY A 186 -1.09 6.14 -26.00
N LEU A 187 -2.33 5.66 -26.08
CA LEU A 187 -3.15 5.75 -27.29
C LEU A 187 -3.41 7.21 -27.72
N PHE A 188 -3.68 8.11 -26.77
CA PHE A 188 -3.81 9.53 -27.08
C PHE A 188 -2.50 10.19 -27.55
N ALA A 189 -1.34 9.69 -27.08
CA ALA A 189 -0.04 10.12 -27.60
C ALA A 189 0.13 9.74 -29.07
N GLU A 190 -0.16 8.49 -29.44
CA GLU A 190 -0.15 8.02 -30.83
C GLU A 190 -1.11 8.81 -31.71
N PHE A 191 -2.32 9.11 -31.21
CA PHE A 191 -3.28 9.94 -31.92
C PHE A 191 -2.72 11.35 -32.19
N ALA A 192 -2.09 11.99 -31.19
CA ALA A 192 -1.48 13.31 -31.36
C ALA A 192 -0.36 13.29 -32.40
N GLU A 193 0.45 12.23 -32.44
CA GLU A 193 1.54 12.03 -33.43
C GLU A 193 0.99 12.00 -34.87
N CYS A 194 -0.20 11.41 -35.08
CA CYS A 194 -0.84 11.42 -36.42
C CYS A 194 -1.08 12.83 -36.96
N PHE A 195 -1.18 13.83 -36.11
CA PHE A 195 -1.33 15.25 -36.46
C PHE A 195 -0.02 16.03 -36.32
N ASN A 196 1.13 15.37 -36.19
CA ASN A 196 2.44 15.95 -35.93
C ASN A 196 2.50 16.82 -34.66
N ILE A 197 1.63 16.55 -33.67
CA ILE A 197 1.65 17.19 -32.37
C ILE A 197 2.57 16.40 -31.45
N LYS A 198 3.69 17.00 -31.08
CA LYS A 198 4.62 16.43 -30.09
C LYS A 198 4.26 16.96 -28.71
N ALA A 199 3.71 16.11 -27.86
CA ALA A 199 3.51 16.40 -26.45
C ALA A 199 4.42 15.50 -25.61
N ASP A 200 5.15 16.09 -24.65
CA ASP A 200 5.86 15.27 -23.68
C ASP A 200 4.87 14.51 -22.80
N LYS A 201 5.29 13.37 -22.30
CA LYS A 201 4.42 12.45 -21.55
C LYS A 201 3.80 13.11 -20.31
N ASN A 202 4.52 13.94 -19.58
CA ASN A 202 4.02 14.59 -18.36
C ASN A 202 2.96 15.64 -18.69
N THR A 203 3.19 16.43 -19.74
CA THR A 203 2.20 17.40 -20.24
C THR A 203 0.92 16.69 -20.67
N LEU A 204 1.03 15.56 -21.38
CA LEU A 204 -0.14 14.80 -21.82
C LEU A 204 -0.94 14.25 -20.63
N PHE A 205 -0.28 13.64 -19.65
CA PHE A 205 -0.93 13.20 -18.43
C PHE A 205 -1.64 14.35 -17.69
N SER A 206 -0.92 15.45 -17.45
CA SER A 206 -1.50 16.58 -16.72
C SER A 206 -2.68 17.19 -17.45
N THR A 207 -2.62 17.34 -18.77
CA THR A 207 -3.72 17.88 -19.58
C THR A 207 -4.97 16.98 -19.53
N LEU A 208 -4.79 15.66 -19.75
CA LEU A 208 -5.88 14.70 -19.74
C LEU A 208 -6.51 14.56 -18.35
N TYR A 209 -5.69 14.56 -17.30
CA TYR A 209 -6.17 14.48 -15.92
C TYR A 209 -6.94 15.74 -15.51
N GLN A 210 -6.46 16.94 -15.87
CA GLN A 210 -7.21 18.19 -15.64
C GLN A 210 -8.50 18.20 -16.45
N LYS A 211 -8.48 17.70 -17.69
CA LYS A 211 -9.70 17.59 -18.50
C LYS A 211 -10.76 16.70 -17.86
N ALA A 212 -10.37 15.65 -17.18
CA ALA A 212 -11.29 14.78 -16.43
C ALA A 212 -12.08 15.52 -15.35
N MET A 213 -11.52 16.59 -14.77
CA MET A 213 -12.19 17.37 -13.72
C MET A 213 -13.38 18.18 -14.24
N GLU A 214 -13.49 18.40 -15.55
CA GLU A 214 -14.63 19.05 -16.21
C GLU A 214 -15.80 18.07 -16.47
N GLY A 215 -15.59 16.77 -16.29
CA GLY A 215 -16.61 15.74 -16.54
C GLY A 215 -17.74 15.74 -15.51
N ASP A 216 -18.85 15.10 -15.90
CA ASP A 216 -20.00 14.86 -15.03
C ASP A 216 -19.54 14.06 -13.79
N LYS A 217 -20.14 14.34 -12.64
CA LYS A 217 -19.71 13.78 -11.35
C LYS A 217 -19.84 12.24 -11.27
N ASP A 218 -20.75 11.66 -12.07
CA ASP A 218 -20.98 10.22 -12.24
C ASP A 218 -20.36 9.65 -13.52
N CYS A 219 -19.44 10.39 -14.16
CA CYS A 219 -18.80 10.04 -15.44
C CYS A 219 -19.77 9.94 -16.62
N GLY A 220 -20.94 10.61 -16.57
CA GLY A 220 -21.93 10.60 -17.65
C GLY A 220 -22.47 9.20 -17.97
N GLY A 221 -22.54 8.31 -16.99
CA GLY A 221 -23.03 6.94 -17.16
C GLY A 221 -22.08 6.00 -17.91
N MET A 222 -20.78 6.31 -17.93
CA MET A 222 -19.72 5.45 -18.48
C MET A 222 -18.97 4.72 -17.38
N ILE A 223 -18.58 3.47 -17.64
CA ILE A 223 -17.83 2.63 -16.70
C ILE A 223 -16.57 2.11 -17.40
N ALA A 224 -15.42 2.31 -16.77
CA ALA A 224 -14.18 1.63 -17.11
C ALA A 224 -13.94 0.49 -16.11
N CYS A 225 -13.60 -0.70 -16.59
CA CYS A 225 -13.08 -1.81 -15.81
C CYS A 225 -11.60 -1.92 -16.15
N ASN A 226 -10.73 -1.74 -15.17
CA ASN A 226 -9.29 -1.54 -15.38
C ASN A 226 -8.43 -2.77 -14.99
N TYR A 227 -9.02 -3.97 -14.96
CA TYR A 227 -8.34 -5.18 -14.48
C TYR A 227 -7.44 -5.80 -15.55
N TYR A 228 -6.14 -5.73 -15.32
CA TYR A 228 -5.09 -6.43 -16.07
C TYR A 228 -4.72 -7.76 -15.43
N SER A 229 -5.08 -7.96 -14.16
CA SER A 229 -4.80 -9.17 -13.40
C SER A 229 -5.97 -9.48 -12.46
N GLY A 230 -5.88 -10.60 -11.77
CA GLY A 230 -6.84 -10.94 -10.72
C GLY A 230 -6.90 -9.86 -9.63
N GLU A 231 -8.06 -9.79 -8.97
CA GLU A 231 -8.36 -8.76 -7.97
C GLU A 231 -9.02 -9.39 -6.73
N PRO A 232 -8.25 -9.61 -5.65
CA PRO A 232 -8.73 -10.28 -4.44
C PRO A 232 -9.94 -9.59 -3.79
N VAL A 233 -9.96 -8.24 -3.78
CA VAL A 233 -11.05 -7.44 -3.19
C VAL A 233 -12.40 -7.73 -3.85
N THR A 234 -12.42 -8.07 -5.13
CA THR A 234 -13.65 -8.39 -5.87
C THR A 234 -13.79 -9.88 -6.21
N GLY A 235 -12.86 -10.72 -5.74
CA GLY A 235 -12.90 -12.18 -5.91
C GLY A 235 -12.72 -12.65 -7.34
N LEU A 236 -12.01 -11.89 -8.18
CA LEU A 236 -11.68 -12.24 -9.56
C LEU A 236 -10.23 -12.75 -9.64
N GLU A 237 -10.02 -13.91 -10.27
CA GLU A 237 -8.69 -14.53 -10.43
C GLU A 237 -7.91 -13.96 -11.62
N GLU A 238 -8.62 -13.44 -12.62
CA GLU A 238 -8.08 -12.78 -13.81
C GLU A 238 -8.86 -11.51 -14.12
N GLY A 239 -8.34 -10.67 -15.03
CA GLY A 239 -9.00 -9.45 -15.49
C GLY A 239 -8.98 -9.29 -17.02
N ARG A 240 -9.91 -8.48 -17.51
CA ARG A 240 -10.02 -8.07 -18.92
C ARG A 240 -10.37 -6.58 -18.94
N PRO A 241 -9.47 -5.69 -19.30
CA PRO A 241 -9.79 -4.26 -19.35
C PRO A 241 -10.94 -3.99 -20.33
N MET A 242 -11.97 -3.30 -19.85
CA MET A 242 -13.18 -3.02 -20.64
C MET A 242 -13.65 -1.58 -20.44
N PHE A 243 -14.28 -1.05 -21.47
CA PHE A 243 -14.99 0.22 -21.40
C PHE A 243 -16.45 0.02 -21.81
N LEU A 244 -17.36 0.34 -20.91
CA LEU A 244 -18.81 0.14 -21.08
C LEU A 244 -19.53 1.47 -21.06
N ARG A 245 -20.53 1.63 -21.93
CA ARG A 245 -21.44 2.77 -21.94
C ARG A 245 -22.83 2.36 -22.42
N ARG A 246 -23.81 3.08 -21.95
CA ARG A 246 -25.18 2.96 -22.45
C ARG A 246 -25.36 3.84 -23.69
N PRO A 247 -26.43 3.59 -24.51
CA PRO A 247 -26.72 4.44 -25.67
C PRO A 247 -26.95 5.90 -25.32
N ASP A 248 -27.45 6.19 -24.11
CA ASP A 248 -27.76 7.52 -23.58
C ASP A 248 -26.62 8.12 -22.74
N SER A 249 -25.46 7.45 -22.63
CA SER A 249 -24.29 7.98 -21.92
C SER A 249 -23.74 9.22 -22.57
N HIS A 250 -23.32 10.18 -21.74
CA HIS A 250 -22.74 11.45 -22.20
C HIS A 250 -21.26 11.25 -22.58
N LEU A 251 -21.02 10.72 -23.79
CA LEU A 251 -19.67 10.43 -24.29
C LEU A 251 -18.91 11.71 -24.63
N GLY A 252 -17.81 11.95 -23.95
CA GLY A 252 -16.88 13.04 -24.18
C GLY A 252 -15.54 12.76 -23.50
N LEU A 253 -14.48 13.45 -23.92
CA LEU A 253 -13.12 13.21 -23.41
C LEU A 253 -13.03 13.41 -21.89
N ALA A 254 -13.73 14.43 -21.36
CA ALA A 254 -13.76 14.72 -19.92
C ALA A 254 -14.35 13.54 -19.13
N ASN A 255 -15.53 13.05 -19.53
CA ASN A 255 -16.19 11.92 -18.89
C ASN A 255 -15.43 10.62 -19.09
N PHE A 256 -14.85 10.39 -20.27
CA PHE A 256 -14.00 9.24 -20.54
C PHE A 256 -12.81 9.20 -19.58
N MET A 257 -12.03 10.28 -19.50
CA MET A 257 -10.87 10.34 -18.62
C MET A 257 -11.25 10.26 -17.13
N ARG A 258 -12.39 10.86 -16.75
CA ARG A 258 -12.89 10.77 -15.37
C ARG A 258 -13.28 9.33 -15.00
N SER A 259 -13.92 8.58 -15.91
CA SER A 259 -14.28 7.18 -15.66
C SER A 259 -13.05 6.29 -15.43
N HIS A 260 -11.95 6.52 -16.15
CA HIS A 260 -10.69 5.82 -15.94
C HIS A 260 -9.99 6.23 -14.63
N LEU A 261 -10.04 7.50 -14.25
CA LEU A 261 -9.54 7.94 -12.94
C LEU A 261 -10.37 7.33 -11.80
N TYR A 262 -11.69 7.28 -11.93
CA TYR A 262 -12.55 6.64 -10.93
C TYR A 262 -12.30 5.14 -10.86
N ALA A 263 -12.17 4.45 -12.00
CA ALA A 263 -11.84 3.02 -12.06
C ALA A 263 -10.55 2.69 -11.29
N SER A 264 -9.53 3.56 -11.40
CA SER A 264 -8.26 3.33 -10.71
C SER A 264 -8.36 3.26 -9.19
N LEU A 265 -9.45 3.78 -8.59
CA LEU A 265 -9.70 3.80 -7.16
C LEU A 265 -11.01 3.09 -6.76
N ALA A 266 -11.82 2.62 -7.71
CA ALA A 266 -13.13 2.03 -7.41
C ALA A 266 -13.02 0.75 -6.57
N THR A 267 -12.07 -0.12 -6.88
CA THR A 267 -11.83 -1.33 -6.09
C THR A 267 -11.31 -1.02 -4.69
N LEU A 268 -10.40 -0.03 -4.58
CA LEU A 268 -9.96 0.45 -3.27
C LEU A 268 -11.15 0.97 -2.44
N LYS A 269 -12.06 1.74 -3.06
CA LYS A 269 -13.29 2.22 -2.41
C LYS A 269 -14.13 1.07 -1.89
N ILE A 270 -14.30 -0.01 -2.67
CA ILE A 270 -15.07 -1.19 -2.26
C ILE A 270 -14.46 -1.81 -0.99
N GLY A 271 -13.16 -2.02 -0.96
CA GLY A 271 -12.48 -2.56 0.23
C GLY A 271 -12.51 -1.61 1.43
N LEU A 272 -12.34 -0.30 1.19
CA LEU A 272 -12.42 0.70 2.26
C LEU A 272 -13.83 0.86 2.84
N ASP A 273 -14.89 0.62 2.06
CA ASP A 273 -16.26 0.65 2.55
C ASP A 273 -16.51 -0.41 3.63
N ILE A 274 -15.82 -1.55 3.60
CA ILE A 274 -15.84 -2.53 4.68
C ILE A 274 -15.37 -1.88 5.98
N LEU A 275 -14.23 -1.19 5.96
CA LEU A 275 -13.70 -0.51 7.14
C LEU A 275 -14.61 0.63 7.63
N LEU A 276 -15.11 1.45 6.71
CA LEU A 276 -15.86 2.66 7.04
C LEU A 276 -17.32 2.40 7.41
N LYS A 277 -17.97 1.43 6.75
CA LYS A 277 -19.42 1.18 6.88
C LYS A 277 -19.75 -0.03 7.76
N GLU A 278 -18.94 -1.09 7.74
CA GLU A 278 -19.19 -2.32 8.49
C GLU A 278 -18.44 -2.31 9.85
N GLU A 279 -17.20 -1.83 9.86
CA GLU A 279 -16.34 -1.80 11.06
C GLU A 279 -16.34 -0.44 11.79
N ASP A 280 -17.03 0.56 11.25
CA ASP A 280 -17.12 1.93 11.81
C ASP A 280 -15.74 2.55 12.13
N VAL A 281 -14.73 2.27 11.29
CA VAL A 281 -13.38 2.84 11.41
C VAL A 281 -13.44 4.33 11.13
N LYS A 282 -12.86 5.13 12.02
CA LYS A 282 -12.76 6.58 11.86
C LYS A 282 -11.40 6.96 11.31
N ILE A 283 -11.39 7.90 10.38
CA ILE A 283 -10.19 8.41 9.72
C ILE A 283 -10.18 9.93 9.86
N ASP A 284 -9.12 10.48 10.44
CA ASP A 284 -8.93 11.93 10.59
C ASP A 284 -8.14 12.52 9.43
N SER A 285 -7.19 11.76 8.87
CA SER A 285 -6.37 12.23 7.75
C SER A 285 -5.74 11.08 6.96
N ILE A 286 -5.62 11.29 5.66
CA ILE A 286 -4.95 10.39 4.72
C ILE A 286 -3.87 11.15 3.97
N THR A 287 -2.70 10.54 3.82
CA THR A 287 -1.65 11.06 2.95
C THR A 287 -1.56 10.24 1.67
N GLY A 288 -1.81 10.88 0.52
CA GLY A 288 -1.67 10.27 -0.80
C GLY A 288 -0.24 10.39 -1.33
N HIS A 289 0.26 9.33 -1.98
CA HIS A 289 1.53 9.36 -2.71
C HIS A 289 1.51 8.41 -3.91
N GLY A 290 2.53 8.53 -4.79
CA GLY A 290 2.63 7.74 -6.01
C GLY A 290 2.24 8.48 -7.28
N GLY A 291 2.21 7.75 -8.39
CA GLY A 291 2.05 8.33 -9.74
C GLY A 291 0.77 9.12 -9.96
N LEU A 292 -0.34 8.67 -9.37
CA LEU A 292 -1.65 9.31 -9.48
C LEU A 292 -1.66 10.75 -8.95
N PHE A 293 -0.82 11.06 -7.96
CA PHE A 293 -0.77 12.36 -7.30
C PHE A 293 0.20 13.36 -7.94
N LYS A 294 0.91 12.98 -9.02
CA LYS A 294 1.84 13.88 -9.72
C LYS A 294 1.14 15.05 -10.40
N THR A 295 -0.10 14.85 -10.89
CA THR A 295 -0.91 15.97 -11.40
C THR A 295 -1.59 16.66 -10.24
N LYS A 296 -1.14 17.88 -9.97
CA LYS A 296 -1.61 18.68 -8.82
C LYS A 296 -3.13 18.77 -8.76
N GLY A 297 -3.67 18.45 -7.60
CA GLY A 297 -5.09 18.55 -7.28
C GLY A 297 -5.96 17.40 -7.77
N VAL A 298 -5.63 16.74 -8.88
CA VAL A 298 -6.52 15.74 -9.49
C VAL A 298 -6.59 14.46 -8.64
N GLY A 299 -5.48 13.78 -8.42
CA GLY A 299 -5.44 12.56 -7.60
C GLY A 299 -6.01 12.79 -6.21
N GLN A 300 -5.73 13.95 -5.61
CA GLN A 300 -6.28 14.32 -4.30
C GLN A 300 -7.81 14.44 -4.33
N SER A 301 -8.38 15.18 -5.32
CA SER A 301 -9.84 15.34 -5.44
C SER A 301 -10.54 14.01 -5.63
N ILE A 302 -10.00 13.15 -6.51
CA ILE A 302 -10.61 11.84 -6.80
C ILE A 302 -10.56 10.94 -5.56
N LEU A 303 -9.41 10.90 -4.85
CA LEU A 303 -9.29 10.10 -3.64
C LEU A 303 -10.15 10.68 -2.49
N ALA A 304 -10.22 12.01 -2.35
CA ALA A 304 -11.08 12.66 -1.36
C ALA A 304 -12.56 12.32 -1.61
N ALA A 305 -12.99 12.29 -2.86
CA ALA A 305 -14.33 11.86 -3.23
C ALA A 305 -14.57 10.37 -2.93
N ALA A 306 -13.61 9.50 -3.23
CA ALA A 306 -13.72 8.06 -2.97
C ALA A 306 -13.83 7.75 -1.47
N MET A 307 -13.06 8.44 -0.63
CA MET A 307 -12.97 8.18 0.81
C MET A 307 -13.91 9.03 1.66
N ASN A 308 -14.48 10.11 1.11
CA ASN A 308 -15.18 11.15 1.86
C ASN A 308 -14.37 11.64 3.08
N ALA A 309 -13.08 11.90 2.87
CA ALA A 309 -12.13 12.30 3.89
C ALA A 309 -11.09 13.29 3.34
N PRO A 310 -10.48 14.14 4.19
CA PRO A 310 -9.41 15.04 3.78
C PRO A 310 -8.18 14.26 3.29
N ILE A 311 -7.66 14.66 2.14
CA ILE A 311 -6.45 14.04 1.54
C ILE A 311 -5.32 15.07 1.50
N SER A 312 -4.20 14.69 2.10
CA SER A 312 -2.95 15.47 2.07
C SER A 312 -1.95 14.85 1.10
N VAL A 313 -1.15 15.68 0.44
CA VAL A 313 0.02 15.26 -0.33
C VAL A 313 1.23 16.02 0.18
N MET A 314 2.35 15.34 0.37
CA MET A 314 3.60 15.92 0.82
C MET A 314 4.59 16.03 -0.34
N GLU A 315 5.41 17.08 -0.37
CA GLU A 315 6.48 17.26 -1.36
C GLU A 315 7.46 16.08 -1.39
N THR A 316 7.67 15.44 -0.23
CA THR A 316 8.57 14.27 -0.08
C THR A 316 7.90 12.93 -0.37
N ALA A 317 6.66 12.91 -0.81
CA ALA A 317 5.91 11.67 -1.04
C ALA A 317 6.51 10.77 -2.14
N GLY A 318 7.42 11.29 -2.98
CA GLY A 318 8.15 10.51 -3.99
C GLY A 318 9.37 9.75 -3.47
N GLU A 319 9.88 10.08 -2.27
CA GLU A 319 11.12 9.51 -1.72
C GLU A 319 10.88 8.30 -0.79
N GLY A 320 9.65 7.95 -0.54
CA GLY A 320 9.01 6.87 0.21
C GLY A 320 9.92 6.00 1.10
N GLY A 321 10.35 4.85 0.58
CA GLY A 321 11.00 3.81 1.39
C GLY A 321 12.34 4.21 2.00
N ALA A 322 13.26 4.74 1.21
CA ALA A 322 14.59 5.13 1.67
C ALA A 322 14.54 6.25 2.72
N TRP A 323 13.67 7.25 2.48
CA TRP A 323 13.43 8.34 3.43
C TRP A 323 12.82 7.81 4.75
N GLY A 324 11.79 6.97 4.66
CA GLY A 324 11.17 6.36 5.83
C GLY A 324 12.17 5.54 6.67
N MET A 325 13.05 4.77 6.01
CA MET A 325 14.09 4.01 6.69
C MET A 325 15.11 4.91 7.40
N ALA A 326 15.52 6.01 6.76
CA ALA A 326 16.39 7.02 7.38
C ALA A 326 15.74 7.67 8.61
N LEU A 327 14.43 7.94 8.56
CA LEU A 327 13.66 8.47 9.70
C LEU A 327 13.57 7.46 10.86
N LEU A 328 13.39 6.18 10.59
CA LEU A 328 13.40 5.13 11.62
C LEU A 328 14.77 5.01 12.29
N ALA A 329 15.86 5.11 11.53
CA ALA A 329 17.21 5.14 12.06
C ALA A 329 17.47 6.40 12.92
N ALA A 330 17.04 7.58 12.45
CA ALA A 330 17.14 8.82 13.20
C ALA A 330 16.31 8.78 14.49
N TYR A 331 15.10 8.22 14.45
CA TYR A 331 14.25 7.99 15.63
C TYR A 331 14.96 7.11 16.66
N MET A 332 15.53 5.99 16.23
CA MET A 332 16.28 5.10 17.14
C MET A 332 17.39 5.84 17.89
N LEU A 333 18.14 6.71 17.21
CA LEU A 333 19.31 7.39 17.75
C LEU A 333 18.97 8.63 18.60
N SER A 334 17.85 9.30 18.32
CA SER A 334 17.61 10.67 18.86
C SER A 334 16.27 10.87 19.55
N LYS A 335 15.45 9.80 19.69
CA LYS A 335 14.20 9.88 20.45
C LYS A 335 14.47 10.16 21.93
N LYS A 336 13.57 10.90 22.56
CA LYS A 336 13.56 11.07 24.01
C LYS A 336 12.97 9.83 24.70
N ASP A 337 13.26 9.65 25.98
CA ASP A 337 12.64 8.60 26.77
C ASP A 337 11.11 8.73 26.74
N GLY A 338 10.42 7.63 26.43
CA GLY A 338 8.97 7.59 26.32
C GLY A 338 8.38 8.28 25.06
N GLN A 339 9.19 8.88 24.19
CA GLN A 339 8.69 9.52 22.97
C GLN A 339 8.24 8.47 21.94
N SER A 340 6.97 8.55 21.51
CA SER A 340 6.45 7.73 20.44
C SER A 340 7.03 8.09 19.08
N LEU A 341 6.98 7.15 18.12
CA LEU A 341 7.36 7.41 16.73
C LEU A 341 6.54 8.55 16.14
N GLY A 342 5.22 8.54 16.36
CA GLY A 342 4.34 9.59 15.86
C GLY A 342 4.69 10.99 16.40
N ASP A 343 4.98 11.11 17.72
CA ASP A 343 5.35 12.40 18.32
C ASP A 343 6.73 12.87 17.89
N TYR A 344 7.64 11.93 17.64
CA TYR A 344 8.95 12.25 17.06
C TYR A 344 8.81 12.83 15.65
N LEU A 345 8.02 12.19 14.81
CA LEU A 345 7.76 12.68 13.45
C LEU A 345 7.10 14.04 13.47
N ASP A 346 6.08 14.25 14.31
CA ASP A 346 5.38 15.53 14.43
C ASP A 346 6.31 16.67 14.85
N SER A 347 7.11 16.45 15.88
CA SER A 347 7.88 17.51 16.52
C SER A 347 9.25 17.77 15.91
N ARG A 348 9.83 16.79 15.20
CA ARG A 348 11.20 16.87 14.68
C ARG A 348 11.31 16.87 13.17
N VAL A 349 10.43 16.15 12.50
CA VAL A 349 10.54 15.93 11.07
C VAL A 349 9.57 16.81 10.28
N PHE A 350 8.32 16.84 10.71
CA PHE A 350 7.24 17.48 9.96
C PHE A 350 6.72 18.78 10.62
N ALA A 351 7.38 19.28 11.69
CA ALA A 351 6.93 20.46 12.42
C ALA A 351 6.76 21.72 11.55
N GLU A 352 7.67 21.92 10.58
CA GLU A 352 7.67 23.10 9.70
C GLU A 352 7.23 22.78 8.26
N ARG A 353 6.90 21.51 7.96
CA ARG A 353 6.52 21.10 6.61
C ARG A 353 5.04 21.34 6.38
N LYS A 354 4.75 22.04 5.29
CA LYS A 354 3.35 22.24 4.83
C LYS A 354 2.92 21.02 4.01
N SER A 355 1.80 20.43 4.37
CA SER A 355 1.04 19.54 3.50
C SER A 355 -0.04 20.35 2.80
N GLU A 356 -0.28 20.07 1.52
CA GLU A 356 -1.44 20.60 0.82
C GLU A 356 -2.59 19.61 1.05
N THR A 357 -3.59 20.03 1.81
CA THR A 357 -4.76 19.21 2.14
C THR A 357 -5.95 19.64 1.31
N MET A 358 -6.68 18.70 0.78
CA MET A 358 -7.90 18.91 0.01
C MET A 358 -9.07 18.24 0.71
N GLU A 359 -10.10 19.02 1.00
CA GLU A 359 -11.36 18.53 1.54
C GLU A 359 -12.21 17.87 0.44
N PRO A 360 -13.04 16.86 0.78
CA PRO A 360 -13.94 16.25 -0.18
C PRO A 360 -15.03 17.23 -0.65
N ASP A 361 -15.24 17.30 -1.97
CA ASP A 361 -16.42 17.96 -2.55
C ASP A 361 -17.62 17.00 -2.49
N LEU A 362 -18.73 17.42 -1.87
CA LEU A 362 -19.88 16.56 -1.66
C LEU A 362 -20.56 16.09 -2.95
N ALA A 363 -20.49 16.88 -4.02
CA ALA A 363 -21.01 16.47 -5.32
C ALA A 363 -20.12 15.40 -5.97
N ASP A 364 -18.79 15.51 -5.81
CA ASP A 364 -17.86 14.49 -6.24
C ASP A 364 -18.01 13.20 -5.41
N VAL A 365 -18.23 13.29 -4.10
CA VAL A 365 -18.52 12.14 -3.24
C VAL A 365 -19.77 11.40 -3.72
N ALA A 366 -20.88 12.11 -3.94
CA ALA A 366 -22.12 11.51 -4.42
C ALA A 366 -21.97 10.90 -5.82
N GLY A 367 -21.21 11.55 -6.70
CA GLY A 367 -20.89 11.05 -8.04
C GLY A 367 -20.05 9.79 -8.00
N PHE A 368 -19.01 9.76 -7.15
CA PHE A 368 -18.16 8.58 -6.98
C PHE A 368 -18.94 7.40 -6.38
N GLU A 369 -19.82 7.64 -5.42
CA GLU A 369 -20.70 6.62 -4.85
C GLU A 369 -21.64 6.03 -5.91
N THR A 370 -22.20 6.87 -6.79
CA THR A 370 -23.03 6.44 -7.93
C THR A 370 -22.22 5.59 -8.91
N TYR A 371 -21.01 6.04 -9.25
CA TYR A 371 -20.09 5.30 -10.11
C TYR A 371 -19.72 3.95 -9.51
N THR A 372 -19.37 3.90 -8.22
CA THR A 372 -18.97 2.66 -7.54
C THR A 372 -20.07 1.60 -7.56
N LYS A 373 -21.33 1.99 -7.36
CA LYS A 373 -22.48 1.07 -7.47
C LYS A 373 -22.61 0.47 -8.88
N GLN A 374 -22.44 1.31 -9.90
CA GLN A 374 -22.48 0.86 -11.30
C GLN A 374 -21.28 -0.02 -11.63
N TYR A 375 -20.09 0.35 -11.13
CA TYR A 375 -18.86 -0.45 -11.27
C TYR A 375 -19.02 -1.84 -10.68
N GLN A 376 -19.55 -1.96 -9.45
CA GLN A 376 -19.84 -3.25 -8.82
C GLN A 376 -20.82 -4.10 -9.64
N ALA A 377 -21.86 -3.49 -10.20
CA ALA A 377 -22.82 -4.18 -11.08
C ALA A 377 -22.13 -4.68 -12.37
N CYS A 378 -21.14 -3.95 -12.89
CA CYS A 378 -20.40 -4.33 -14.10
C CYS A 378 -19.38 -5.47 -13.87
N LEU A 379 -19.04 -5.85 -12.63
CA LEU A 379 -18.15 -6.99 -12.35
C LEU A 379 -18.70 -8.33 -12.89
N ALA A 380 -20.02 -8.44 -13.06
CA ALA A 380 -20.62 -9.59 -13.74
C ALA A 380 -20.20 -9.68 -15.22
N ALA A 381 -20.09 -8.53 -15.90
CA ALA A 381 -19.60 -8.49 -17.27
C ALA A 381 -18.10 -8.79 -17.34
N GLU A 382 -17.31 -8.30 -16.38
CA GLU A 382 -15.87 -8.61 -16.26
C GLU A 382 -15.65 -10.12 -16.10
N LYS A 383 -16.41 -10.76 -15.20
CA LYS A 383 -16.38 -12.22 -15.02
C LYS A 383 -16.75 -12.98 -16.29
N ALA A 384 -17.75 -12.52 -17.03
CA ALA A 384 -18.13 -13.14 -18.30
C ALA A 384 -17.04 -12.96 -19.37
N ALA A 385 -16.38 -11.79 -19.43
CA ALA A 385 -15.28 -11.53 -20.34
C ALA A 385 -14.06 -12.44 -20.05
N VAL A 386 -13.71 -12.66 -18.77
CA VAL A 386 -12.67 -13.62 -18.37
C VAL A 386 -12.98 -15.03 -18.85
N GLN A 387 -14.25 -15.43 -18.81
CA GLN A 387 -14.67 -16.78 -19.28
C GLN A 387 -14.68 -16.90 -20.81
N ALA A 388 -14.77 -15.78 -21.53
CA ALA A 388 -14.89 -15.76 -22.99
C ALA A 388 -13.53 -15.72 -23.72
N PHE A 389 -12.48 -15.24 -23.07
CA PHE A 389 -11.14 -15.05 -23.63
C PHE A 389 -10.12 -15.76 -22.73
#